data_9b0cc0e3555bc1cf0aeac43fefcbd9a0
#
_entry.id   9b0cc0e3555bc1cf0aeac43fefcbd9a0
#
_cell.length_a   1.000
_cell.length_b   1.000
_cell.length_c   1.000
_cell.angle_alpha   90.00
_cell.angle_beta   90.00
_cell.angle_gamma   90.00
#
_symmetry.space_group_name_H-M   'P 1'
#
loop_
_entity.id
_entity.type
_entity.pdbx_description
1 polymer ?
#
loop_
_entity_poly.entity_id
_entity_poly.type
_entity_poly.pdbx_seq_one_letter_code
_entity_poly.pdbx_strand_id
1 'polypeptide(L)'
;MEVAKHRWRYGALLALILIIPAALWASFMRSDEPMRIEVSLGARTLKVIENGDVKNTYGIAIGRPSHPTPTGSFRTGLIDWNPAWTPPPTAWARNKEYQPPGAASNPMQAVKIYFQAPYYFIHGTNDPGSIGEAASHGCIRMTPGDASSLAHQIQDAGGHVPMIIHE
;
A
#
# COMPACT_ATOMS: atom_id res chain seq x y z
N MET A 1 48.91 -61.18 27.53
CA MET A 1 48.43 -59.75 27.63
C MET A 1 47.98 -59.39 26.23
N GLU A 2 46.69 -59.46 26.04
CA GLU A 2 46.02 -59.29 24.73
C GLU A 2 45.36 -57.90 24.67
N VAL A 3 45.80 -57.05 23.75
CA VAL A 3 45.32 -55.69 23.58
C VAL A 3 44.17 -55.71 22.57
N ALA A 4 42.96 -55.51 23.08
CA ALA A 4 41.75 -55.49 22.29
C ALA A 4 41.71 -54.22 21.38
N LYS A 5 41.69 -54.46 20.06
CA LYS A 5 41.50 -53.37 19.05
C LYS A 5 40.03 -53.00 18.98
N HIS A 6 39.63 -51.85 19.51
CA HIS A 6 38.34 -51.25 19.29
C HIS A 6 38.26 -50.69 17.85
N ARG A 7 37.50 -51.34 16.98
CA ARG A 7 37.12 -50.83 15.65
C ARG A 7 35.92 -49.92 15.81
N TRP A 8 36.14 -48.62 15.70
CA TRP A 8 35.07 -47.64 15.57
C TRP A 8 34.43 -47.75 14.18
N ARG A 9 33.16 -48.19 14.15
CA ARG A 9 32.33 -48.19 12.96
C ARG A 9 31.70 -46.80 12.84
N TYR A 10 32.26 -45.93 12.01
CA TYR A 10 31.59 -44.69 11.62
C TYR A 10 30.42 -45.04 10.73
N GLY A 11 29.21 -44.97 11.27
CA GLY A 11 27.98 -44.99 10.50
C GLY A 11 27.90 -43.71 9.66
N ALA A 12 27.96 -43.81 8.35
CA ALA A 12 27.73 -42.72 7.43
C ALA A 12 26.27 -42.30 7.56
N LEU A 13 26.01 -41.19 8.23
CA LEU A 13 24.74 -40.47 8.14
C LEU A 13 24.66 -39.82 6.78
N LEU A 14 23.99 -40.48 5.83
CA LEU A 14 23.58 -39.90 4.57
C LEU A 14 22.54 -38.78 4.91
N ALA A 15 23.00 -37.52 4.92
CA ALA A 15 22.10 -36.39 4.92
C ALA A 15 21.31 -36.38 3.61
N LEU A 16 20.04 -36.76 3.67
CA LEU A 16 19.10 -36.60 2.57
C LEU A 16 18.89 -35.10 2.39
N ILE A 17 19.63 -34.46 1.47
CA ILE A 17 19.37 -33.11 1.02
C ILE A 17 18.10 -33.20 0.15
N LEU A 18 16.97 -32.84 0.73
CA LEU A 18 15.73 -32.65 0.00
C LEU A 18 15.92 -31.44 -0.94
N ILE A 19 16.19 -31.72 -2.20
CA ILE A 19 16.17 -30.69 -3.26
C ILE A 19 14.71 -30.31 -3.47
N ILE A 20 14.28 -29.22 -2.82
CA ILE A 20 12.97 -28.63 -3.05
C ILE A 20 12.99 -28.02 -4.45
N PRO A 21 12.07 -28.42 -5.38
CA PRO A 21 12.03 -27.86 -6.72
C PRO A 21 11.85 -26.33 -6.65
N ALA A 22 12.51 -25.61 -7.56
CA ALA A 22 12.45 -24.13 -7.61
C ALA A 22 11.01 -23.59 -7.66
N ALA A 23 10.07 -24.36 -8.23
CA ALA A 23 8.64 -24.03 -8.24
C ALA A 23 8.00 -24.04 -6.83
N LEU A 24 8.45 -24.93 -5.93
CA LEU A 24 7.99 -24.94 -4.53
C LEU A 24 8.63 -23.79 -3.72
N TRP A 25 9.87 -23.43 -4.04
CA TRP A 25 10.51 -22.23 -3.48
C TRP A 25 9.81 -20.95 -3.90
N ALA A 26 9.39 -20.83 -5.16
CA ALA A 26 8.63 -19.69 -5.66
C ALA A 26 7.23 -19.59 -5.01
N SER A 27 6.61 -20.72 -4.65
CA SER A 27 5.35 -20.73 -3.91
C SER A 27 5.53 -20.35 -2.44
N PHE A 28 6.66 -20.72 -1.83
CA PHE A 28 6.98 -20.37 -0.43
C PHE A 28 7.40 -18.90 -0.28
N MET A 29 7.95 -18.29 -1.35
CA MET A 29 8.29 -16.85 -1.39
C MET A 29 7.12 -15.96 -1.84
N ARG A 30 5.96 -16.55 -2.18
CA ARG A 30 4.73 -15.78 -2.33
C ARG A 30 4.37 -15.25 -0.94
N SER A 31 4.45 -13.95 -0.76
CA SER A 31 3.98 -13.29 0.47
C SER A 31 2.59 -13.84 0.82
N ASP A 32 2.43 -14.46 2.00
CA ASP A 32 1.15 -14.97 2.52
C ASP A 32 0.10 -13.86 2.76
N GLU A 33 0.38 -12.66 2.34
CA GLU A 33 -0.55 -11.53 2.41
C GLU A 33 -1.57 -11.67 1.27
N PRO A 34 -2.83 -11.96 1.56
CA PRO A 34 -3.86 -12.21 0.57
C PRO A 34 -4.11 -10.99 -0.34
N MET A 35 -3.85 -9.79 0.19
CA MET A 35 -3.98 -8.52 -0.54
C MET A 35 -2.80 -7.60 -0.25
N ARG A 36 -2.30 -6.89 -1.27
CA ARG A 36 -1.37 -5.77 -1.14
C ARG A 36 -1.67 -4.68 -2.16
N ILE A 37 -1.20 -3.49 -1.86
CA ILE A 37 -1.31 -2.30 -2.72
C ILE A 37 0.09 -1.94 -3.23
N GLU A 38 0.18 -1.65 -4.53
CA GLU A 38 1.39 -1.16 -5.17
C GLU A 38 1.10 0.18 -5.85
N VAL A 39 1.86 1.21 -5.51
CA VAL A 39 1.74 2.55 -6.06
C VAL A 39 3.00 2.89 -6.83
N SER A 40 2.86 3.14 -8.13
CA SER A 40 3.92 3.70 -8.98
C SER A 40 3.69 5.19 -9.18
N LEU A 41 4.61 6.00 -8.66
CA LEU A 41 4.57 7.45 -8.81
C LEU A 41 4.88 7.85 -10.25
N GLY A 42 5.84 7.16 -10.89
CA GLY A 42 6.17 7.41 -12.29
C GLY A 42 5.04 7.10 -13.25
N ALA A 43 4.34 5.97 -13.05
CA ALA A 43 3.21 5.57 -13.90
C ALA A 43 1.89 6.27 -13.52
N ARG A 44 1.79 6.95 -12.39
CA ARG A 44 0.54 7.53 -11.84
C ARG A 44 -0.56 6.49 -11.65
N THR A 45 -0.20 5.32 -11.16
CA THR A 45 -1.14 4.22 -10.95
C THR A 45 -1.05 3.63 -9.55
N LEU A 46 -2.19 3.13 -9.08
CA LEU A 46 -2.32 2.30 -7.88
C LEU A 46 -2.91 0.96 -8.29
N LYS A 47 -2.22 -0.13 -7.94
CA LYS A 47 -2.67 -1.50 -8.21
C LYS A 47 -3.07 -2.19 -6.92
N VAL A 48 -4.17 -2.91 -6.96
CA VAL A 48 -4.56 -3.89 -5.94
C VAL A 48 -4.16 -5.27 -6.44
N ILE A 49 -3.40 -5.98 -5.64
CA ILE A 49 -2.87 -7.30 -5.96
C ILE A 49 -3.39 -8.28 -4.91
N GLU A 50 -4.10 -9.30 -5.35
CA GLU A 50 -4.63 -10.38 -4.51
C GLU A 50 -4.10 -11.73 -4.97
N ASN A 51 -3.58 -12.52 -4.04
CA ASN A 51 -3.01 -13.83 -4.31
C ASN A 51 -1.93 -13.82 -5.42
N GLY A 52 -1.26 -12.68 -5.59
CA GLY A 52 -0.23 -12.47 -6.60
C GLY A 52 -0.73 -11.92 -7.94
N ASP A 53 -2.04 -11.83 -8.15
CA ASP A 53 -2.66 -11.33 -9.38
C ASP A 53 -3.12 -9.88 -9.24
N VAL A 54 -2.91 -9.06 -10.27
CA VAL A 54 -3.45 -7.70 -10.32
C VAL A 54 -4.96 -7.77 -10.54
N LYS A 55 -5.74 -7.35 -9.55
CA LYS A 55 -7.21 -7.32 -9.62
C LYS A 55 -7.73 -5.98 -10.15
N ASN A 56 -7.15 -4.89 -9.68
CA ASN A 56 -7.55 -3.54 -10.09
C ASN A 56 -6.32 -2.68 -10.36
N THR A 57 -6.47 -1.76 -11.29
CA THR A 57 -5.52 -0.68 -11.54
C THR A 57 -6.29 0.63 -11.63
N TYR A 58 -5.89 1.59 -10.80
CA TYR A 58 -6.52 2.91 -10.71
C TYR A 58 -5.55 3.99 -11.15
N GLY A 59 -6.03 4.99 -11.88
CA GLY A 59 -5.30 6.23 -12.11
C GLY A 59 -5.28 7.09 -10.84
N ILE A 60 -4.16 7.70 -10.53
CA ILE A 60 -4.00 8.54 -9.35
C ILE A 60 -3.34 9.88 -9.67
N ALA A 61 -3.60 10.89 -8.82
CA ALA A 61 -2.73 12.06 -8.73
C ALA A 61 -1.84 11.95 -7.49
N ILE A 62 -0.63 12.46 -7.61
CA ILE A 62 0.40 12.38 -6.56
C ILE A 62 0.86 13.77 -6.12
N GLY A 63 1.75 13.80 -5.13
CA GLY A 63 2.41 15.01 -4.67
C GLY A 63 3.21 15.71 -5.77
N ARG A 64 3.11 17.05 -5.84
CA ARG A 64 3.96 17.86 -6.70
C ARG A 64 5.43 17.84 -6.21
N PRO A 65 6.41 18.19 -7.04
CA PRO A 65 7.84 18.14 -6.65
C PRO A 65 8.17 18.90 -5.36
N SER A 66 7.48 20.01 -5.05
CA SER A 66 7.66 20.77 -3.81
C SER A 66 7.03 20.10 -2.56
N HIS A 67 6.18 19.10 -2.75
CA HIS A 67 5.47 18.35 -1.70
C HIS A 67 5.29 16.90 -2.18
N PRO A 68 6.38 16.13 -2.28
CA PRO A 68 6.31 14.80 -2.89
C PRO A 68 5.51 13.82 -2.05
N THR A 69 4.90 12.85 -2.70
CA THR A 69 4.36 11.67 -2.03
C THR A 69 5.52 10.82 -1.51
N PRO A 70 5.52 10.39 -0.23
CA PRO A 70 6.61 9.60 0.30
C PRO A 70 6.68 8.22 -0.36
N THR A 71 7.90 7.75 -0.63
CA THR A 71 8.18 6.39 -1.10
C THR A 71 8.53 5.48 0.07
N GLY A 72 8.33 4.17 -0.09
CA GLY A 72 8.66 3.16 0.91
C GLY A 72 7.56 2.14 1.14
N SER A 73 7.68 1.44 2.26
CA SER A 73 6.71 0.43 2.70
C SER A 73 5.82 0.98 3.79
N PHE A 74 4.52 0.84 3.61
CA PHE A 74 3.47 1.34 4.50
C PHE A 74 2.43 0.24 4.74
N ARG A 75 1.47 0.54 5.61
CA ARG A 75 0.20 -0.20 5.72
C ARG A 75 -0.96 0.79 5.74
N THR A 76 -2.08 0.39 5.16
CA THR A 76 -3.33 1.15 5.33
C THR A 76 -3.78 1.10 6.79
N GLY A 77 -4.42 2.17 7.22
CA GLY A 77 -4.92 2.32 8.59
C GLY A 77 -6.37 2.74 8.60
N LEU A 78 -6.68 3.74 9.44
CA LEU A 78 -8.03 4.27 9.56
C LEU A 78 -8.63 4.63 8.20
N ILE A 79 -9.87 4.23 7.99
CA ILE A 79 -10.73 4.63 6.88
C ILE A 79 -11.81 5.55 7.43
N ASP A 80 -11.81 6.80 6.95
CA ASP A 80 -12.73 7.85 7.35
C ASP A 80 -13.68 8.13 6.18
N TRP A 81 -14.94 7.72 6.32
CA TRP A 81 -15.98 7.86 5.30
C TRP A 81 -16.64 9.23 5.34
N ASN A 82 -16.83 9.81 4.16
CA ASN A 82 -17.42 11.14 3.99
C ASN A 82 -16.79 12.18 4.92
N PRO A 83 -15.46 12.34 4.91
CA PRO A 83 -14.74 13.15 5.87
C PRO A 83 -15.00 14.65 5.66
N ALA A 84 -14.98 15.40 6.74
CA ALA A 84 -14.75 16.83 6.66
C ALA A 84 -13.29 17.14 6.29
N TRP A 85 -13.04 18.32 5.79
CA TRP A 85 -11.69 18.83 5.60
C TRP A 85 -11.43 20.06 6.46
N THR A 86 -10.46 19.94 7.34
CA THR A 86 -9.90 21.06 8.08
C THR A 86 -8.55 21.43 7.45
N PRO A 87 -8.34 22.71 7.06
CA PRO A 87 -7.05 23.13 6.54
C PRO A 87 -5.93 22.82 7.52
N PRO A 88 -4.84 22.18 7.09
CA PRO A 88 -3.70 21.93 7.96
C PRO A 88 -2.98 23.25 8.31
N PRO A 89 -2.27 23.33 9.46
CA PRO A 89 -1.56 24.53 9.88
C PRO A 89 -0.28 24.77 9.08
N THR A 90 -0.42 24.89 7.75
CA THR A 90 0.67 25.05 6.79
C THR A 90 0.49 26.34 5.99
N ALA A 91 1.59 26.88 5.44
CA ALA A 91 1.55 28.14 4.70
C ALA A 91 0.60 28.10 3.50
N TRP A 92 0.54 26.97 2.78
CA TRP A 92 -0.32 26.82 1.60
C TRP A 92 -1.82 26.75 1.92
N ALA A 93 -2.17 26.42 3.18
CA ALA A 93 -3.56 26.28 3.62
C ALA A 93 -4.05 27.47 4.47
N ARG A 94 -3.19 28.47 4.74
CA ARG A 94 -3.48 29.60 5.66
C ARG A 94 -4.79 30.34 5.36
N ASN A 95 -5.15 30.48 4.08
CA ASN A 95 -6.35 31.19 3.62
C ASN A 95 -7.45 30.22 3.14
N LYS A 96 -7.39 28.97 3.54
CA LYS A 96 -8.42 27.97 3.25
C LYS A 96 -9.38 27.87 4.44
N GLU A 97 -10.63 27.56 4.15
CA GLU A 97 -11.68 27.41 5.14
C GLU A 97 -12.05 25.92 5.33
N TYR A 98 -12.62 25.63 6.50
CA TYR A 98 -13.21 24.32 6.77
C TYR A 98 -14.25 23.97 5.71
N GLN A 99 -14.24 22.71 5.27
CA GLN A 99 -15.21 22.18 4.34
C GLN A 99 -15.97 21.01 4.99
N PRO A 100 -17.30 21.12 5.09
CA PRO A 100 -18.09 20.04 5.70
C PRO A 100 -18.13 18.79 4.82
N PRO A 101 -18.50 17.64 5.41
CA PRO A 101 -18.70 16.41 4.67
C PRO A 101 -19.67 16.58 3.49
N GLY A 102 -19.34 16.01 2.34
CA GLY A 102 -20.20 16.03 1.15
C GLY A 102 -20.30 17.36 0.41
N ALA A 103 -19.66 18.44 0.89
CA ALA A 103 -19.64 19.70 0.14
C ALA A 103 -18.86 19.53 -1.18
N ALA A 104 -19.37 20.12 -2.27
CA ALA A 104 -18.69 20.08 -3.56
C ALA A 104 -17.30 20.74 -3.54
N SER A 105 -17.09 21.72 -2.65
CA SER A 105 -15.81 22.39 -2.40
C SER A 105 -14.85 21.59 -1.52
N ASN A 106 -15.32 20.54 -0.86
CA ASN A 106 -14.47 19.70 -0.02
C ASN A 106 -13.48 18.92 -0.87
N PRO A 107 -12.16 19.10 -0.68
CA PRO A 107 -11.16 18.34 -1.45
C PRO A 107 -11.10 16.88 -1.07
N MET A 108 -11.69 16.46 0.07
CA MET A 108 -11.74 15.07 0.56
C MET A 108 -13.10 14.47 0.25
N GLN A 109 -13.28 14.02 -0.98
CA GLN A 109 -14.53 13.40 -1.42
C GLN A 109 -14.58 11.92 -1.05
N ALA A 110 -15.75 11.44 -0.70
CA ALA A 110 -16.10 10.06 -0.42
C ALA A 110 -15.37 9.43 0.78
N VAL A 111 -14.04 9.37 0.78
CA VAL A 111 -13.29 8.64 1.80
C VAL A 111 -11.85 9.17 1.93
N LYS A 112 -11.27 9.04 3.13
CA LYS A 112 -9.82 9.08 3.40
C LYS A 112 -9.35 7.73 3.93
N ILE A 113 -8.26 7.22 3.39
CA ILE A 113 -7.58 6.00 3.80
C ILE A 113 -6.18 6.41 4.25
N TYR A 114 -5.91 6.37 5.53
CA TYR A 114 -4.61 6.75 6.08
C TYR A 114 -3.57 5.67 5.81
N PHE A 115 -2.34 6.07 5.46
CA PHE A 115 -1.17 5.18 5.37
C PHE A 115 0.04 5.72 6.12
N GLN A 116 0.07 7.02 6.39
CA GLN A 116 1.07 7.66 7.27
C GLN A 116 0.40 8.82 8.01
N ALA A 117 -0.32 8.48 9.07
CA ALA A 117 -1.02 9.47 9.90
C ALA A 117 -0.01 10.45 10.54
N PRO A 118 -0.39 11.71 10.75
CA PRO A 118 -1.69 12.28 10.43
C PRO A 118 -1.76 12.95 9.05
N TYR A 119 -0.68 12.91 8.26
CA TYR A 119 -0.52 13.81 7.12
C TYR A 119 -0.74 13.18 5.75
N TYR A 120 -0.53 11.87 5.60
CA TYR A 120 -0.61 11.22 4.30
C TYR A 120 -1.73 10.18 4.25
N PHE A 121 -2.57 10.34 3.23
CA PHE A 121 -3.70 9.46 2.98
C PHE A 121 -4.03 9.38 1.49
N ILE A 122 -4.75 8.33 1.11
CA ILE A 122 -5.41 8.20 -0.18
C ILE A 122 -6.82 8.76 -0.01
N HIS A 123 -7.33 9.55 -0.95
CA HIS A 123 -8.67 10.12 -0.84
C HIS A 123 -9.33 10.36 -2.20
N GLY A 124 -10.65 10.39 -2.22
CA GLY A 124 -11.39 10.92 -3.37
C GLY A 124 -11.17 12.42 -3.51
N THR A 125 -11.11 12.92 -4.74
CA THR A 125 -10.89 14.34 -5.02
C THR A 125 -12.13 15.02 -5.59
N ASN A 126 -12.30 16.32 -5.32
CA ASN A 126 -13.26 17.19 -6.01
C ASN A 126 -12.72 17.77 -7.32
N ASP A 127 -11.47 17.41 -7.67
CA ASP A 127 -10.80 17.81 -8.91
C ASP A 127 -10.36 16.56 -9.68
N PRO A 128 -11.31 15.84 -10.33
CA PRO A 128 -10.99 14.62 -11.07
C PRO A 128 -10.09 14.88 -12.28
N GLY A 129 -10.03 16.10 -12.80
CA GLY A 129 -9.12 16.49 -13.87
C GLY A 129 -7.65 16.42 -13.48
N SER A 130 -7.33 16.37 -12.17
CA SER A 130 -5.96 16.22 -11.68
C SER A 130 -5.44 14.77 -11.68
N ILE A 131 -6.28 13.78 -11.96
CA ILE A 131 -5.83 12.38 -12.02
C ILE A 131 -4.86 12.20 -13.18
N GLY A 132 -3.73 11.55 -12.90
CA GLY A 132 -2.59 11.44 -13.82
C GLY A 132 -1.51 12.51 -13.60
N GLU A 133 -1.74 13.50 -12.73
CA GLU A 133 -0.86 14.63 -12.54
C GLU A 133 -0.14 14.64 -11.18
N ALA A 134 0.96 15.38 -11.09
CA ALA A 134 1.65 15.72 -9.84
C ALA A 134 1.04 17.02 -9.27
N ALA A 135 -0.14 16.92 -8.64
CA ALA A 135 -0.97 18.08 -8.30
C ALA A 135 -1.24 18.25 -6.80
N SER A 136 -1.00 17.23 -5.97
CA SER A 136 -1.33 17.27 -4.55
C SER A 136 -0.22 17.89 -3.67
N HIS A 137 -0.46 17.96 -2.37
CA HIS A 137 0.54 18.29 -1.35
C HIS A 137 1.09 17.04 -0.64
N GLY A 138 1.22 15.92 -1.38
CA GLY A 138 1.78 14.68 -0.92
C GLY A 138 0.78 13.53 -0.77
N CYS A 139 -0.51 13.80 -0.61
CA CYS A 139 -1.55 12.78 -0.59
C CYS A 139 -1.76 12.16 -2.00
N ILE A 140 -2.29 10.96 -2.02
CA ILE A 140 -2.68 10.27 -3.26
C ILE A 140 -4.16 10.58 -3.52
N ARG A 141 -4.47 11.14 -4.69
CA ARG A 141 -5.85 11.43 -5.11
C ARG A 141 -6.37 10.37 -6.06
N MET A 142 -7.62 10.01 -5.90
CA MET A 142 -8.38 9.13 -6.79
C MET A 142 -9.71 9.79 -7.16
N THR A 143 -10.42 9.27 -8.16
CA THR A 143 -11.83 9.64 -8.32
C THR A 143 -12.60 9.21 -7.06
N PRO A 144 -13.71 9.87 -6.69
CA PRO A 144 -14.48 9.48 -5.51
C PRO A 144 -14.97 8.02 -5.56
N GLY A 145 -15.36 7.54 -6.76
CA GLY A 145 -15.80 6.17 -6.95
C GLY A 145 -14.67 5.15 -6.76
N ASP A 146 -13.50 5.41 -7.35
CA ASP A 146 -12.33 4.53 -7.21
C ASP A 146 -11.83 4.48 -5.77
N ALA A 147 -11.80 5.63 -5.09
CA ALA A 147 -11.39 5.68 -3.67
C ALA A 147 -12.35 4.89 -2.78
N SER A 148 -13.67 4.97 -3.03
CA SER A 148 -14.66 4.15 -2.32
C SER A 148 -14.48 2.67 -2.60
N SER A 149 -14.28 2.29 -3.86
CA SER A 149 -14.03 0.90 -4.26
C SER A 149 -12.79 0.33 -3.55
N LEU A 150 -11.69 1.07 -3.55
CA LEU A 150 -10.46 0.70 -2.85
C LEU A 150 -10.69 0.55 -1.34
N ALA A 151 -11.41 1.49 -0.72
CA ALA A 151 -11.70 1.45 0.71
C ALA A 151 -12.48 0.21 1.12
N HIS A 152 -13.49 -0.20 0.34
CA HIS A 152 -14.23 -1.43 0.58
C HIS A 152 -13.33 -2.66 0.45
N GLN A 153 -12.51 -2.77 -0.60
CA GLN A 153 -11.56 -3.87 -0.75
C GLN A 153 -10.59 -3.98 0.43
N ILE A 154 -10.09 -2.84 0.94
CA ILE A 154 -9.23 -2.80 2.14
C ILE A 154 -10.00 -3.27 3.37
N GLN A 155 -11.24 -2.85 3.58
CA GLN A 155 -12.07 -3.29 4.70
C GLN A 155 -12.34 -4.80 4.66
N ASP A 156 -12.68 -5.32 3.49
CA ASP A 156 -12.93 -6.76 3.27
C ASP A 156 -11.67 -7.60 3.54
N ALA A 157 -10.48 -7.03 3.29
CA ALA A 157 -9.19 -7.64 3.60
C ALA A 157 -8.71 -7.43 5.06
N GLY A 158 -9.55 -6.88 5.95
CA GLY A 158 -9.23 -6.68 7.37
C GLY A 158 -8.66 -5.31 7.74
N GLY A 159 -8.59 -4.35 6.81
CA GLY A 159 -8.31 -2.93 7.10
C GLY A 159 -6.83 -2.53 7.09
N HIS A 160 -5.89 -3.46 7.31
CA HIS A 160 -4.45 -3.18 7.45
C HIS A 160 -3.63 -3.81 6.30
N VAL A 161 -3.89 -3.38 5.09
CA VAL A 161 -3.28 -3.92 3.87
C VAL A 161 -1.86 -3.36 3.68
N PRO A 162 -0.85 -4.20 3.39
CA PRO A 162 0.48 -3.74 3.01
C PRO A 162 0.44 -2.87 1.75
N MET A 163 1.23 -1.81 1.74
CA MET A 163 1.34 -0.90 0.62
C MET A 163 2.79 -0.53 0.35
N ILE A 164 3.21 -0.60 -0.90
CA ILE A 164 4.52 -0.17 -1.37
C ILE A 164 4.32 1.01 -2.31
N ILE A 165 5.05 2.10 -2.07
CA ILE A 165 5.09 3.29 -2.94
C ILE A 165 6.50 3.40 -3.50
N HIS A 166 6.63 3.41 -4.81
CA HIS A 166 7.90 3.56 -5.53
C HIS A 166 7.78 4.56 -6.69
N GLU A 167 8.91 4.97 -7.27
CA GLU A 167 8.98 5.84 -8.44
C GLU A 167 8.36 5.20 -9.70
#